data_b4ccc7f619d54e04e703188cacf07e89
#
_entry.id   b4ccc7f619d54e04e703188cacf07e89
#
_cell.length_a   1.000
_cell.length_b   1.000
_cell.length_c   1.000
_cell.angle_alpha   90.00
_cell.angle_beta   90.00
_cell.angle_gamma   90.00
#
_symmetry.space_group_name_H-M   'P 1'
#
loop_
_entity.id
_entity.type
_entity.pdbx_description
1 polymer ?
#
loop_
_entity_poly.entity_id
_entity_poly.type
_entity_poly.pdbx_seq_one_letter_code
_entity_poly.pdbx_strand_id
1 'polypeptide(L)'
;AKCDEGAEKTVVIYWMYDTMPVTQPDVWIAPPFEGRLVEMAPFKKVLVGRGATNSKGPQMAQWNALMSIRAAVGKLPVNLIFVAEGDEERMSIGYRQFVRQHPDLFKGATAMYRFGSQGFSGGGELSGASEGCVYVEITTSGTKWGRGPTVSDIHGGNKRSVDSPAWRHIKMLQTLVSDDGNKILIDGFYDNIEPLSKDEQSKLEAAAKGVDMDIAAKNLGVARFISDDPLTYLKMARYGTSMNLDGIWGGNMYAGGAGAILPNKITSKHNFRYLPKQDGMDITRKLRAHLDKHGYQDVEM
;
A
#
# COMPACT_ATOMS: atom_id res chain seq x y z
N ALA A 1 21.71 -14.80 5.62
CA ALA A 1 22.83 -15.65 5.17
C ALA A 1 23.78 -14.86 4.27
N LYS A 2 25.05 -15.27 4.21
CA LYS A 2 26.05 -14.67 3.30
C LYS A 2 26.59 -15.77 2.39
N CYS A 3 26.83 -15.41 1.12
CA CYS A 3 27.54 -16.23 0.15
C CYS A 3 28.71 -15.39 -0.39
N ASP A 4 29.92 -15.80 -0.04
CA ASP A 4 31.14 -15.17 -0.49
C ASP A 4 31.68 -15.93 -1.70
N GLU A 5 31.72 -15.28 -2.83
CA GLU A 5 32.24 -15.82 -4.11
C GLU A 5 33.61 -15.22 -4.45
N GLY A 6 34.22 -14.46 -3.53
CA GLY A 6 35.46 -13.73 -3.77
C GLY A 6 35.30 -12.58 -4.78
N ALA A 7 34.09 -12.07 -4.96
CA ALA A 7 33.80 -10.99 -5.90
C ALA A 7 34.06 -9.61 -5.27
N GLU A 8 34.35 -8.62 -6.12
CA GLU A 8 34.57 -7.24 -5.69
C GLU A 8 33.27 -6.60 -5.13
N LYS A 9 32.13 -6.95 -5.70
CA LYS A 9 30.83 -6.35 -5.36
C LYS A 9 29.98 -7.30 -4.55
N THR A 10 29.22 -6.74 -3.61
CA THR A 10 28.26 -7.47 -2.77
C THR A 10 26.86 -6.92 -2.99
N VAL A 11 25.91 -7.82 -3.20
CA VAL A 11 24.50 -7.49 -3.42
C VAL A 11 23.67 -8.06 -2.28
N VAL A 12 22.78 -7.25 -1.72
CA VAL A 12 21.77 -7.69 -0.78
C VAL A 12 20.54 -8.17 -1.55
N ILE A 13 20.12 -9.39 -1.26
CA ILE A 13 18.87 -9.96 -1.74
C ILE A 13 17.88 -9.91 -0.59
N TYR A 14 16.82 -9.17 -0.76
CA TYR A 14 15.76 -9.03 0.22
C TYR A 14 14.52 -9.83 -0.17
N TRP A 15 14.03 -10.63 0.75
CA TRP A 15 12.79 -11.40 0.61
C TRP A 15 11.83 -11.15 1.76
N MET A 16 10.54 -11.16 1.46
CA MET A 16 9.46 -11.26 2.43
C MET A 16 8.76 -12.61 2.25
N TYR A 17 8.36 -13.25 3.34
CA TYR A 17 7.64 -14.53 3.27
C TYR A 17 6.26 -14.51 3.94
N ASP A 18 5.91 -13.44 4.61
CA ASP A 18 4.55 -13.19 5.09
C ASP A 18 3.60 -12.80 3.96
N THR A 19 2.33 -12.73 4.27
CA THR A 19 1.27 -12.36 3.34
C THR A 19 0.12 -11.66 4.07
N MET A 20 -0.62 -10.83 3.35
CA MET A 20 -1.90 -10.31 3.84
C MET A 20 -2.91 -11.45 4.06
N PRO A 21 -3.84 -11.32 5.03
CA PRO A 21 -4.95 -12.26 5.19
C PRO A 21 -5.85 -12.28 3.96
N VAL A 22 -6.65 -13.33 3.83
CA VAL A 22 -7.69 -13.45 2.82
C VAL A 22 -9.01 -13.01 3.44
N THR A 23 -9.55 -11.88 2.97
CA THR A 23 -10.80 -11.31 3.49
C THR A 23 -12.02 -11.69 2.66
N GLN A 24 -11.82 -12.14 1.43
CA GLN A 24 -12.87 -12.52 0.47
C GLN A 24 -12.51 -13.86 -0.19
N PRO A 25 -12.61 -15.00 0.51
CA PRO A 25 -12.19 -16.29 -0.03
C PRO A 25 -13.00 -16.75 -1.25
N ASP A 26 -14.25 -16.34 -1.34
CA ASP A 26 -15.20 -16.81 -2.37
C ASP A 26 -14.94 -16.23 -3.78
N VAL A 27 -14.12 -15.17 -3.89
CA VAL A 27 -13.76 -14.58 -5.20
C VAL A 27 -12.51 -15.23 -5.82
N TRP A 28 -11.88 -16.16 -5.13
CA TRP A 28 -10.69 -16.84 -5.62
C TRP A 28 -11.06 -17.97 -6.58
N ILE A 29 -10.32 -18.07 -7.71
CA ILE A 29 -10.51 -19.14 -8.71
C ILE A 29 -10.01 -20.52 -8.22
N ALA A 30 -9.26 -20.54 -7.12
CA ALA A 30 -8.85 -21.74 -6.40
C ALA A 30 -8.60 -21.39 -4.93
N PRO A 31 -8.67 -22.32 -3.98
CA PRO A 31 -8.43 -22.03 -2.58
C PRO A 31 -7.08 -21.33 -2.34
N PRO A 32 -7.07 -20.20 -1.63
CA PRO A 32 -5.92 -19.27 -1.60
C PRO A 32 -4.65 -19.82 -0.93
N PHE A 33 -4.73 -20.90 -0.15
CA PHE A 33 -3.61 -21.49 0.56
C PHE A 33 -3.22 -22.91 0.10
N GLU A 34 -3.84 -23.40 -1.00
CA GLU A 34 -3.54 -24.74 -1.50
C GLU A 34 -2.46 -24.76 -2.60
N GLY A 35 -2.15 -23.62 -3.22
CA GLY A 35 -1.13 -23.54 -4.27
C GLY A 35 -1.51 -24.34 -5.53
N ARG A 36 -2.76 -24.28 -5.95
CA ARG A 36 -3.23 -25.05 -7.11
C ARG A 36 -2.73 -24.48 -8.43
N LEU A 37 -2.41 -25.40 -9.36
CA LEU A 37 -2.16 -25.05 -10.76
C LEU A 37 -3.50 -25.01 -11.50
N VAL A 38 -3.81 -23.87 -12.11
CA VAL A 38 -5.01 -23.68 -12.94
C VAL A 38 -4.65 -23.20 -14.35
N GLU A 39 -5.49 -23.51 -15.32
CA GLU A 39 -5.36 -22.95 -16.66
C GLU A 39 -5.93 -21.52 -16.67
N MET A 40 -5.15 -20.57 -17.16
CA MET A 40 -5.55 -19.17 -17.26
C MET A 40 -4.83 -18.47 -18.41
N ALA A 41 -5.57 -18.17 -19.47
CA ALA A 41 -5.00 -17.48 -20.63
C ALA A 41 -4.40 -16.10 -20.21
N PRO A 42 -3.29 -15.66 -20.80
CA PRO A 42 -2.57 -16.29 -21.92
C PRO A 42 -1.62 -17.43 -21.50
N PHE A 43 -1.53 -17.77 -20.24
CA PHE A 43 -0.64 -18.80 -19.72
C PHE A 43 -1.31 -20.18 -19.78
N LYS A 44 -0.54 -21.21 -20.07
CA LYS A 44 -1.05 -22.60 -20.03
C LYS A 44 -1.41 -23.04 -18.61
N LYS A 45 -0.60 -22.64 -17.64
CA LYS A 45 -0.81 -22.94 -16.22
C LYS A 45 -0.28 -21.79 -15.37
N VAL A 46 -1.02 -21.41 -14.34
CA VAL A 46 -0.63 -20.47 -13.30
C VAL A 46 -0.79 -21.12 -11.93
N LEU A 47 0.13 -20.84 -11.04
CA LEU A 47 0.02 -21.23 -9.64
C LEU A 47 -0.81 -20.16 -8.91
N VAL A 48 -1.96 -20.56 -8.40
CA VAL A 48 -2.87 -19.68 -7.64
C VAL A 48 -2.63 -19.88 -6.16
N GLY A 49 -2.34 -18.77 -5.47
CA GLY A 49 -2.18 -18.79 -4.01
C GLY A 49 -1.88 -17.42 -3.45
N ARG A 50 -2.32 -17.17 -2.21
CA ARG A 50 -1.96 -15.97 -1.46
C ARG A 50 -0.43 -15.92 -1.27
N GLY A 51 0.20 -14.83 -1.73
CA GLY A 51 1.66 -14.67 -1.70
C GLY A 51 2.37 -15.22 -2.96
N ALA A 52 1.66 -15.78 -3.96
CA ALA A 52 2.28 -16.30 -5.17
C ALA A 52 2.91 -15.18 -6.01
N THR A 53 2.18 -14.10 -6.27
CA THR A 53 2.69 -12.93 -7.04
C THR A 53 3.43 -11.93 -6.17
N ASN A 54 3.01 -11.72 -4.94
CA ASN A 54 3.64 -10.83 -3.96
C ASN A 54 4.03 -11.65 -2.69
N SER A 55 5.25 -12.23 -2.60
CA SER A 55 6.31 -12.10 -3.61
C SER A 55 7.03 -13.42 -3.89
N LYS A 56 6.46 -14.60 -3.48
CA LYS A 56 7.17 -15.90 -3.51
C LYS A 56 7.53 -16.36 -4.93
N GLY A 57 6.66 -16.12 -5.92
CA GLY A 57 6.94 -16.43 -7.32
C GLY A 57 8.14 -15.65 -7.87
N PRO A 58 8.13 -14.29 -7.80
CA PRO A 58 9.28 -13.48 -8.17
C PRO A 58 10.57 -13.84 -7.44
N GLN A 59 10.51 -14.17 -6.15
CA GLN A 59 11.66 -14.62 -5.37
C GLN A 59 12.23 -15.94 -5.88
N MET A 60 11.37 -16.89 -6.22
CA MET A 60 11.78 -18.15 -6.83
C MET A 60 12.38 -17.97 -8.22
N ALA A 61 11.86 -17.03 -9.02
CA ALA A 61 12.46 -16.67 -10.30
C ALA A 61 13.88 -16.10 -10.11
N GLN A 62 14.07 -15.23 -9.12
CA GLN A 62 15.38 -14.71 -8.76
C GLN A 62 16.34 -15.81 -8.31
N TRP A 63 15.86 -16.72 -7.44
CA TRP A 63 16.65 -17.85 -6.97
C TRP A 63 17.09 -18.76 -8.13
N ASN A 64 16.18 -19.11 -9.02
CA ASN A 64 16.47 -19.90 -10.20
C ASN A 64 17.48 -19.22 -11.13
N ALA A 65 17.42 -17.90 -11.30
CA ALA A 65 18.41 -17.16 -12.08
C ALA A 65 19.80 -17.25 -11.45
N LEU A 66 19.94 -17.06 -10.14
CA LEU A 66 21.20 -17.20 -9.42
C LEU A 66 21.78 -18.62 -9.54
N MET A 67 20.93 -19.63 -9.35
CA MET A 67 21.34 -21.04 -9.48
C MET A 67 21.77 -21.38 -10.90
N SER A 68 21.08 -20.85 -11.91
CA SER A 68 21.42 -21.06 -13.32
C SER A 68 22.76 -20.42 -13.69
N ILE A 69 23.01 -19.22 -13.23
CA ILE A 69 24.31 -18.55 -13.43
C ILE A 69 25.41 -19.39 -12.78
N ARG A 70 25.23 -19.78 -11.53
CA ARG A 70 26.23 -20.59 -10.81
C ARG A 70 26.49 -21.94 -11.50
N ALA A 71 25.44 -22.60 -12.00
CA ALA A 71 25.58 -23.85 -12.74
C ALA A 71 26.34 -23.68 -14.07
N ALA A 72 26.12 -22.55 -14.77
CA ALA A 72 26.73 -22.31 -16.08
C ALA A 72 28.21 -21.90 -15.97
N VAL A 73 28.57 -21.09 -14.96
CA VAL A 73 29.92 -20.47 -14.86
C VAL A 73 30.69 -20.84 -13.59
N GLY A 74 30.14 -21.74 -12.75
CA GLY A 74 30.77 -22.26 -11.54
C GLY A 74 30.71 -21.35 -10.31
N LYS A 75 30.50 -20.05 -10.47
CA LYS A 75 30.41 -19.07 -9.40
C LYS A 75 29.50 -17.91 -9.79
N LEU A 76 29.06 -17.13 -8.81
CA LEU A 76 28.34 -15.88 -9.07
C LEU A 76 29.33 -14.72 -9.30
N PRO A 77 28.96 -13.73 -10.13
CA PRO A 77 29.81 -12.55 -10.37
C PRO A 77 29.80 -11.54 -9.22
N VAL A 78 29.03 -11.82 -8.16
CA VAL A 78 28.88 -10.96 -6.97
C VAL A 78 28.77 -11.81 -5.71
N ASN A 79 29.20 -11.28 -4.58
CA ASN A 79 28.86 -11.83 -3.28
C ASN A 79 27.42 -11.53 -2.94
N LEU A 80 26.77 -12.38 -2.16
CA LEU A 80 25.38 -12.22 -1.77
C LEU A 80 25.20 -12.13 -0.26
N ILE A 81 24.33 -11.24 0.15
CA ILE A 81 23.75 -11.18 1.49
C ILE A 81 22.24 -11.42 1.34
N PHE A 82 21.76 -12.57 1.84
CA PHE A 82 20.34 -12.87 1.87
C PHE A 82 19.74 -12.37 3.18
N VAL A 83 18.68 -11.59 3.07
CA VAL A 83 17.86 -11.12 4.18
C VAL A 83 16.42 -11.47 3.89
N ALA A 84 15.74 -12.08 4.86
CA ALA A 84 14.34 -12.43 4.75
C ALA A 84 13.59 -12.01 6.01
N GLU A 85 12.37 -11.51 5.84
CA GLU A 85 11.48 -11.15 6.94
C GLU A 85 10.08 -11.75 6.78
N GLY A 86 9.36 -11.83 7.89
CA GLY A 86 7.97 -12.31 7.98
C GLY A 86 7.04 -11.27 8.58
N ASP A 87 7.32 -9.98 8.41
CA ASP A 87 6.57 -8.86 8.99
C ASP A 87 6.48 -7.66 8.02
N GLU A 88 6.69 -7.87 6.71
CA GLU A 88 6.66 -6.79 5.71
C GLU A 88 5.27 -6.18 5.60
N GLU A 89 4.24 -7.01 5.57
CA GLU A 89 2.83 -6.61 5.48
C GLU A 89 2.34 -5.86 6.74
N ARG A 90 3.16 -5.84 7.79
CA ARG A 90 2.96 -5.09 9.03
C ARG A 90 3.96 -3.95 9.22
N MET A 91 4.45 -3.36 8.12
CA MET A 91 5.39 -2.23 8.10
C MET A 91 6.83 -2.60 8.48
N SER A 92 7.23 -3.85 8.37
CA SER A 92 8.61 -4.32 8.62
C SER A 92 9.17 -3.87 9.98
N ILE A 93 8.35 -3.88 11.04
CA ILE A 93 8.75 -3.34 12.35
C ILE A 93 9.99 -4.05 12.87
N GLY A 94 9.98 -5.39 12.82
CA GLY A 94 11.12 -6.21 13.26
C GLY A 94 12.34 -6.05 12.36
N TYR A 95 12.16 -6.02 11.05
CA TYR A 95 13.25 -5.85 10.10
C TYR A 95 13.90 -4.47 10.21
N ARG A 96 13.13 -3.41 10.36
CA ARG A 96 13.66 -2.05 10.58
C ARG A 96 14.50 -1.96 11.86
N GLN A 97 14.06 -2.63 12.93
CA GLN A 97 14.84 -2.73 14.16
C GLN A 97 16.13 -3.53 13.94
N PHE A 98 16.06 -4.67 13.26
CA PHE A 98 17.21 -5.50 12.93
C PHE A 98 18.27 -4.74 12.14
N VAL A 99 17.89 -4.02 11.09
CA VAL A 99 18.85 -3.23 10.29
C VAL A 99 19.52 -2.12 11.12
N ARG A 100 18.76 -1.47 12.02
CA ARG A 100 19.33 -0.45 12.93
C ARG A 100 20.32 -1.02 13.94
N GLN A 101 20.05 -2.24 14.43
CA GLN A 101 20.91 -2.91 15.42
C GLN A 101 22.14 -3.58 14.79
N HIS A 102 22.07 -3.95 13.52
CA HIS A 102 23.09 -4.71 12.81
C HIS A 102 23.53 -4.08 11.48
N PRO A 103 23.85 -2.77 11.44
CA PRO A 103 24.24 -2.10 10.20
C PRO A 103 25.52 -2.71 9.58
N ASP A 104 26.40 -3.27 10.40
CA ASP A 104 27.65 -3.89 9.95
C ASP A 104 27.45 -5.11 9.05
N LEU A 105 26.29 -5.76 9.14
CA LEU A 105 25.96 -6.89 8.26
C LEU A 105 25.79 -6.47 6.80
N PHE A 106 25.47 -5.20 6.55
CA PHE A 106 25.21 -4.61 5.24
C PHE A 106 26.33 -3.71 4.75
N LYS A 107 27.33 -3.48 5.59
CA LYS A 107 28.47 -2.59 5.26
C LYS A 107 29.21 -3.12 4.02
N GLY A 108 29.44 -2.23 3.06
CA GLY A 108 30.11 -2.57 1.81
C GLY A 108 29.21 -3.19 0.74
N ALA A 109 27.91 -3.33 1.00
CA ALA A 109 26.96 -3.71 -0.04
C ALA A 109 26.86 -2.61 -1.12
N THR A 110 26.93 -3.02 -2.37
CA THR A 110 26.89 -2.12 -3.53
C THR A 110 25.45 -1.76 -3.90
N ALA A 111 24.53 -2.73 -3.77
CA ALA A 111 23.14 -2.59 -4.12
C ALA A 111 22.27 -3.56 -3.33
N MET A 112 20.96 -3.26 -3.26
CA MET A 112 19.95 -4.18 -2.77
C MET A 112 18.93 -4.42 -3.87
N TYR A 113 18.54 -5.69 -4.06
CA TYR A 113 17.48 -6.09 -4.97
C TYR A 113 16.30 -6.65 -4.19
N ARG A 114 15.13 -6.06 -4.44
CA ARG A 114 13.84 -6.60 -4.06
C ARG A 114 13.10 -6.97 -5.34
N PHE A 115 12.69 -8.23 -5.45
CA PHE A 115 11.75 -8.64 -6.48
C PHE A 115 10.33 -8.41 -5.95
N GLY A 116 9.59 -7.56 -6.64
CA GLY A 116 8.22 -7.21 -6.30
C GLY A 116 7.21 -8.20 -6.86
N SER A 117 6.02 -7.70 -7.19
CA SER A 117 4.95 -8.49 -7.81
C SER A 117 5.24 -8.81 -9.28
N GLN A 118 4.67 -9.91 -9.75
CA GLN A 118 4.72 -10.29 -11.15
C GLN A 118 3.60 -9.60 -11.93
N GLY A 119 3.95 -8.98 -13.06
CA GLY A 119 2.97 -8.41 -13.99
C GLY A 119 2.40 -9.46 -14.97
N PHE A 120 1.23 -9.14 -15.55
CA PHE A 120 0.57 -10.03 -16.52
C PHE A 120 1.19 -10.00 -17.92
N SER A 121 2.00 -8.99 -18.23
CA SER A 121 2.59 -8.81 -19.57
C SER A 121 3.74 -9.74 -19.89
N GLY A 122 4.27 -10.49 -18.92
CA GLY A 122 5.46 -11.34 -19.09
C GLY A 122 6.76 -10.58 -19.32
N GLY A 123 6.73 -9.26 -19.38
CA GLY A 123 7.90 -8.39 -19.48
C GLY A 123 8.55 -8.14 -18.12
N GLY A 124 9.86 -7.94 -18.11
CA GLY A 124 10.58 -7.46 -16.93
C GLY A 124 10.51 -5.95 -16.82
N GLU A 125 10.18 -5.42 -15.65
CA GLU A 125 10.25 -3.99 -15.32
C GLU A 125 11.27 -3.77 -14.21
N LEU A 126 12.20 -2.85 -14.41
CA LEU A 126 13.13 -2.40 -13.39
C LEU A 126 12.66 -1.05 -12.85
N SER A 127 12.21 -1.03 -11.61
CA SER A 127 11.89 0.22 -10.91
C SER A 127 13.12 0.74 -10.17
N GLY A 128 13.47 1.99 -10.42
CA GLY A 128 14.61 2.66 -9.77
C GLY A 128 14.26 3.35 -8.46
N ALA A 129 12.97 3.45 -8.14
CA ALA A 129 12.47 4.14 -6.94
C ALA A 129 11.15 3.53 -6.45
N SER A 130 10.77 3.86 -5.24
CA SER A 130 9.49 3.55 -4.62
C SER A 130 8.85 4.82 -4.09
N GLU A 131 7.54 4.85 -4.05
CA GLU A 131 6.77 5.90 -3.37
C GLU A 131 6.96 5.82 -1.85
N GLY A 132 6.72 6.94 -1.14
CA GLY A 132 6.61 6.95 0.30
C GLY A 132 5.21 6.53 0.75
N CYS A 133 5.12 6.02 1.98
CA CYS A 133 3.84 5.62 2.56
C CYS A 133 3.79 5.98 4.05
N VAL A 134 2.68 6.57 4.49
CA VAL A 134 2.37 6.76 5.92
C VAL A 134 0.93 6.36 6.20
N TYR A 135 0.74 5.62 7.29
CA TYR A 135 -0.58 5.22 7.78
C TYR A 135 -0.97 6.08 8.96
N VAL A 136 -2.25 6.49 8.98
CA VAL A 136 -2.82 7.27 10.08
C VAL A 136 -4.17 6.67 10.45
N GLU A 137 -4.39 6.46 11.74
CA GLU A 137 -5.71 6.19 12.29
C GLU A 137 -6.28 7.47 12.89
N ILE A 138 -7.55 7.76 12.61
CA ILE A 138 -8.25 8.95 13.09
C ILE A 138 -9.45 8.48 13.90
N THR A 139 -9.54 8.92 15.15
CA THR A 139 -10.63 8.55 16.06
C THR A 139 -11.42 9.77 16.52
N THR A 140 -12.71 9.73 16.31
CA THR A 140 -13.68 10.67 16.88
C THR A 140 -14.43 9.97 18.02
N SER A 141 -14.40 10.55 19.21
CA SER A 141 -15.10 10.00 20.39
C SER A 141 -15.94 11.05 21.10
N GLY A 142 -17.04 10.61 21.70
CA GLY A 142 -17.87 11.49 22.53
C GLY A 142 -17.12 12.04 23.74
N THR A 143 -16.19 11.25 24.29
CA THR A 143 -15.36 11.67 25.44
C THR A 143 -14.47 12.86 25.10
N LYS A 144 -13.75 12.81 23.99
CA LYS A 144 -12.86 13.90 23.57
C LYS A 144 -13.63 15.10 23.04
N TRP A 145 -14.73 14.84 22.33
CA TRP A 145 -15.59 15.89 21.80
C TRP A 145 -16.41 16.62 22.89
N GLY A 146 -16.63 15.97 24.04
CA GLY A 146 -17.50 16.49 25.09
C GLY A 146 -19.01 16.47 24.73
N ARG A 147 -19.41 15.70 23.70
CA ARG A 147 -20.78 15.60 23.18
C ARG A 147 -21.04 14.17 22.68
N GLY A 148 -22.28 13.73 22.82
CA GLY A 148 -22.64 12.36 22.47
C GLY A 148 -22.35 11.35 23.58
N PRO A 149 -22.40 10.04 23.31
CA PRO A 149 -22.08 9.02 24.29
C PRO A 149 -20.59 9.07 24.66
N THR A 150 -20.27 9.03 25.95
CA THR A 150 -18.90 9.23 26.44
C THR A 150 -18.28 7.97 27.06
N VAL A 151 -19.07 7.05 27.57
CA VAL A 151 -18.59 5.85 28.28
C VAL A 151 -18.69 4.61 27.40
N SER A 152 -19.85 4.40 26.79
CA SER A 152 -20.14 3.24 25.95
C SER A 152 -21.17 3.62 24.90
N ASP A 153 -21.37 2.76 23.92
CA ASP A 153 -22.47 2.86 22.97
C ASP A 153 -23.81 2.86 23.70
N ILE A 154 -24.77 3.63 23.20
CA ILE A 154 -26.12 3.70 23.77
C ILE A 154 -27.17 3.34 22.71
N HIS A 155 -28.41 3.16 23.11
CA HIS A 155 -29.50 2.86 22.18
C HIS A 155 -29.69 4.00 21.16
N GLY A 156 -29.76 3.65 19.86
CA GLY A 156 -29.81 4.59 18.73
C GLY A 156 -31.02 5.52 18.73
N GLY A 157 -32.12 5.15 19.39
CA GLY A 157 -33.27 6.02 19.60
C GLY A 157 -32.96 7.34 20.32
N ASN A 158 -31.88 7.41 21.09
CA ASN A 158 -31.41 8.62 21.76
C ASN A 158 -30.84 9.67 20.77
N LYS A 159 -30.63 9.32 19.50
CA LYS A 159 -30.14 10.27 18.47
C LYS A 159 -31.03 11.51 18.35
N ARG A 160 -32.30 11.43 18.76
CA ARG A 160 -33.24 12.58 18.77
C ARG A 160 -32.79 13.73 19.69
N SER A 161 -32.05 13.42 20.74
CA SER A 161 -31.60 14.37 21.77
C SER A 161 -30.11 14.32 22.07
N VAL A 162 -29.37 13.39 21.45
CA VAL A 162 -27.94 13.19 21.72
C VAL A 162 -27.14 13.34 20.43
N ASP A 163 -26.02 14.03 20.48
CA ASP A 163 -25.09 14.17 19.36
C ASP A 163 -24.43 12.84 19.01
N SER A 164 -24.00 12.71 17.75
CA SER A 164 -23.44 11.48 17.22
C SER A 164 -21.96 11.65 16.83
N PRO A 165 -21.03 11.00 17.53
CA PRO A 165 -19.63 10.91 17.10
C PRO A 165 -19.47 10.36 15.67
N ALA A 166 -20.33 9.44 15.24
CA ALA A 166 -20.30 8.89 13.89
C ALA A 166 -20.58 9.96 12.82
N TRP A 167 -21.62 10.75 12.99
CA TRP A 167 -21.88 11.85 12.06
C TRP A 167 -20.83 12.95 12.08
N ARG A 168 -20.23 13.20 13.25
CA ARG A 168 -19.08 14.11 13.36
C ARG A 168 -17.89 13.57 12.55
N HIS A 169 -17.60 12.27 12.68
CA HIS A 169 -16.51 11.61 11.96
C HIS A 169 -16.69 11.70 10.45
N ILE A 170 -17.88 11.35 9.94
CA ILE A 170 -18.21 11.45 8.51
C ILE A 170 -18.03 12.88 7.98
N LYS A 171 -18.52 13.88 8.71
CA LYS A 171 -18.34 15.29 8.33
C LYS A 171 -16.87 15.73 8.35
N MET A 172 -16.10 15.23 9.28
CA MET A 172 -14.66 15.44 9.33
C MET A 172 -13.98 14.85 8.09
N LEU A 173 -14.27 13.60 7.75
CA LEU A 173 -13.71 12.94 6.56
C LEU A 173 -14.02 13.71 5.28
N GLN A 174 -15.21 14.25 5.15
CA GLN A 174 -15.63 15.03 3.98
C GLN A 174 -14.75 16.28 3.77
N THR A 175 -14.15 16.84 4.83
CA THR A 175 -13.25 18.00 4.67
C THR A 175 -11.91 17.65 4.04
N LEU A 176 -11.52 16.39 4.04
CA LEU A 176 -10.22 15.92 3.59
C LEU A 176 -10.10 15.77 2.06
N VAL A 177 -11.22 15.60 1.39
CA VAL A 177 -11.26 15.31 -0.06
C VAL A 177 -12.34 16.13 -0.76
N SER A 178 -12.17 16.31 -2.08
CA SER A 178 -13.21 16.88 -2.96
C SER A 178 -14.47 16.00 -3.00
N ASP A 179 -15.56 16.55 -3.52
CA ASP A 179 -16.86 15.87 -3.57
C ASP A 179 -16.81 14.53 -4.33
N ASP A 180 -15.92 14.40 -5.32
CA ASP A 180 -15.67 13.17 -6.06
C ASP A 180 -14.67 12.22 -5.35
N GLY A 181 -14.07 12.65 -4.23
CA GLY A 181 -13.09 11.88 -3.46
C GLY A 181 -11.68 11.83 -4.05
N ASN A 182 -11.42 12.44 -5.20
CA ASN A 182 -10.17 12.26 -5.94
C ASN A 182 -9.08 13.28 -5.62
N LYS A 183 -9.45 14.47 -5.14
CA LYS A 183 -8.50 15.52 -4.77
C LYS A 183 -8.39 15.63 -3.25
N ILE A 184 -7.17 15.63 -2.73
CA ILE A 184 -6.88 15.86 -1.32
C ILE A 184 -6.95 17.37 -1.03
N LEU A 185 -7.72 17.76 -0.02
CA LEU A 185 -7.97 19.16 0.34
C LEU A 185 -7.14 19.62 1.55
N ILE A 186 -6.22 18.81 2.04
CA ILE A 186 -5.30 19.17 3.11
C ILE A 186 -4.37 20.27 2.62
N ASP A 187 -4.37 21.42 3.29
CA ASP A 187 -3.54 22.57 2.92
C ASP A 187 -2.05 22.17 2.85
N GLY A 188 -1.41 22.51 1.75
CA GLY A 188 0.00 22.22 1.50
C GLY A 188 0.32 20.76 1.20
N PHE A 189 -0.67 19.86 1.07
CA PHE A 189 -0.41 18.45 0.77
C PHE A 189 0.42 18.25 -0.50
N TYR A 190 0.20 19.05 -1.52
CA TYR A 190 0.90 18.97 -2.81
C TYR A 190 2.20 19.78 -2.86
N ASP A 191 2.62 20.37 -1.75
CA ASP A 191 3.90 21.07 -1.67
C ASP A 191 5.06 20.09 -1.89
N ASN A 192 6.17 20.59 -2.45
CA ASN A 192 7.38 19.83 -2.72
C ASN A 192 7.23 18.69 -3.73
N ILE A 193 6.18 18.69 -4.55
CA ILE A 193 6.07 17.79 -5.69
C ILE A 193 6.90 18.37 -6.84
N GLU A 194 7.96 17.67 -7.20
CA GLU A 194 8.78 18.05 -8.35
C GLU A 194 8.08 17.70 -9.68
N PRO A 195 8.14 18.58 -10.69
CA PRO A 195 7.64 18.23 -12.01
C PRO A 195 8.51 17.11 -12.62
N LEU A 196 7.91 16.32 -13.49
CA LEU A 196 8.64 15.30 -14.23
C LEU A 196 9.76 15.96 -15.08
N SER A 197 10.94 15.34 -15.07
CA SER A 197 12.00 15.68 -16.00
C SER A 197 11.56 15.41 -17.46
N LYS A 198 12.24 16.00 -18.42
CA LYS A 198 11.96 15.76 -19.85
C LYS A 198 12.13 14.28 -20.23
N ASP A 199 13.10 13.60 -19.64
CA ASP A 199 13.35 12.17 -19.86
C ASP A 199 12.20 11.31 -19.32
N GLU A 200 11.76 11.56 -18.07
CA GLU A 200 10.62 10.86 -17.47
C GLU A 200 9.33 11.10 -18.26
N GLN A 201 9.07 12.34 -18.65
CA GLN A 201 7.91 12.69 -19.48
C GLN A 201 7.94 11.93 -20.83
N SER A 202 9.08 11.90 -21.50
CA SER A 202 9.24 11.20 -22.78
C SER A 202 9.06 9.68 -22.63
N LYS A 203 9.59 9.08 -21.57
CA LYS A 203 9.41 7.66 -21.25
C LYS A 203 7.95 7.34 -20.97
N LEU A 204 7.27 8.22 -20.23
CA LEU A 204 5.85 8.06 -19.91
C LEU A 204 4.98 8.13 -21.18
N GLU A 205 5.23 9.10 -22.06
CA GLU A 205 4.55 9.25 -23.36
C GLU A 205 4.78 8.02 -24.27
N ALA A 206 6.00 7.50 -24.28
CA ALA A 206 6.30 6.27 -25.02
C ALA A 206 5.55 5.06 -24.46
N ALA A 207 5.52 4.93 -23.14
CA ALA A 207 4.80 3.85 -22.46
C ALA A 207 3.27 3.92 -22.67
N ALA A 208 2.71 5.13 -22.70
CA ALA A 208 1.27 5.35 -22.88
C ALA A 208 0.74 4.81 -24.23
N LYS A 209 1.57 4.82 -25.26
CA LYS A 209 1.21 4.30 -26.59
C LYS A 209 0.91 2.80 -26.61
N GLY A 210 1.44 2.05 -25.62
CA GLY A 210 1.24 0.61 -25.50
C GLY A 210 0.18 0.21 -24.48
N VAL A 211 -0.50 1.17 -23.84
CA VAL A 211 -1.52 0.88 -22.83
C VAL A 211 -2.87 0.65 -23.51
N ASP A 212 -3.43 -0.53 -23.28
CA ASP A 212 -4.82 -0.85 -23.55
C ASP A 212 -5.62 -0.66 -22.25
N MET A 213 -6.46 0.38 -22.22
CA MET A 213 -7.23 0.75 -21.02
C MET A 213 -8.27 -0.29 -20.64
N ASP A 214 -8.86 -0.99 -21.60
CA ASP A 214 -9.85 -2.04 -21.34
C ASP A 214 -9.19 -3.27 -20.72
N ILE A 215 -8.02 -3.66 -21.22
CA ILE A 215 -7.21 -4.74 -20.65
C ILE A 215 -6.75 -4.36 -19.24
N ALA A 216 -6.30 -3.12 -19.05
CA ALA A 216 -5.87 -2.63 -17.75
C ALA A 216 -7.03 -2.64 -16.72
N ALA A 217 -8.21 -2.17 -17.11
CA ALA A 217 -9.41 -2.19 -16.26
C ALA A 217 -9.83 -3.62 -15.90
N LYS A 218 -9.83 -4.52 -16.89
CA LYS A 218 -10.14 -5.93 -16.67
C LYS A 218 -9.16 -6.59 -15.69
N ASN A 219 -7.87 -6.32 -15.83
CA ASN A 219 -6.83 -6.89 -14.97
C ASN A 219 -6.95 -6.43 -13.51
N LEU A 220 -7.39 -5.19 -13.28
CA LEU A 220 -7.64 -4.65 -11.95
C LEU A 220 -9.06 -4.94 -11.43
N GLY A 221 -9.96 -5.45 -12.28
CA GLY A 221 -11.35 -5.69 -11.92
C GLY A 221 -12.14 -4.40 -11.64
N VAL A 222 -11.80 -3.31 -12.32
CA VAL A 222 -12.48 -2.01 -12.20
C VAL A 222 -13.34 -1.73 -13.42
N ALA A 223 -14.44 -1.01 -13.23
CA ALA A 223 -15.36 -0.65 -14.33
C ALA A 223 -14.79 0.48 -15.20
N ARG A 224 -14.04 1.40 -14.61
CA ARG A 224 -13.36 2.52 -15.28
C ARG A 224 -12.25 3.07 -14.41
N PHE A 225 -11.35 3.84 -15.00
CA PHE A 225 -10.37 4.67 -14.29
C PHE A 225 -10.91 6.10 -14.04
N ILE A 226 -10.16 6.89 -13.27
CA ILE A 226 -10.43 8.32 -13.06
C ILE A 226 -10.28 9.07 -14.38
N SER A 227 -9.36 8.64 -15.25
CA SER A 227 -9.16 9.17 -16.60
C SER A 227 -9.05 8.03 -17.59
N ASP A 228 -9.71 8.19 -18.74
CA ASP A 228 -9.64 7.24 -19.86
C ASP A 228 -8.46 7.53 -20.81
N ASP A 229 -7.72 8.63 -20.59
CA ASP A 229 -6.49 8.95 -21.35
C ASP A 229 -5.30 8.14 -20.80
N PRO A 230 -4.64 7.28 -21.62
CA PRO A 230 -3.56 6.41 -21.18
C PRO A 230 -2.36 7.15 -20.56
N LEU A 231 -2.03 8.34 -21.07
CA LEU A 231 -0.93 9.14 -20.53
C LEU A 231 -1.26 9.69 -19.15
N THR A 232 -2.44 10.23 -18.98
CA THR A 232 -2.94 10.72 -17.68
C THR A 232 -3.04 9.58 -16.67
N TYR A 233 -3.60 8.43 -17.08
CA TYR A 233 -3.66 7.23 -16.24
C TYR A 233 -2.26 6.82 -15.74
N LEU A 234 -1.28 6.66 -16.64
CA LEU A 234 0.07 6.29 -16.25
C LEU A 234 0.75 7.34 -15.38
N LYS A 235 0.53 8.62 -15.66
CA LYS A 235 1.05 9.72 -14.85
C LYS A 235 0.50 9.65 -13.43
N MET A 236 -0.81 9.45 -13.27
CA MET A 236 -1.44 9.29 -11.97
C MET A 236 -0.95 8.03 -11.25
N ALA A 237 -0.85 6.90 -11.94
CA ALA A 237 -0.46 5.63 -11.36
C ALA A 237 1.01 5.56 -10.92
N ARG A 238 1.92 6.26 -11.62
CA ARG A 238 3.38 6.17 -11.36
C ARG A 238 3.96 7.40 -10.64
N TYR A 239 3.34 8.56 -10.80
CA TYR A 239 3.84 9.85 -10.31
C TYR A 239 2.76 10.65 -9.57
N GLY A 240 1.66 10.00 -9.21
CA GLY A 240 0.59 10.60 -8.43
C GLY A 240 0.77 10.37 -6.93
N THR A 241 0.05 11.17 -6.16
CA THR A 241 -0.10 10.99 -4.71
C THR A 241 -1.53 10.54 -4.41
N SER A 242 -1.74 9.86 -3.30
CA SER A 242 -3.09 9.46 -2.89
C SER A 242 -3.28 9.53 -1.39
N MET A 243 -4.52 9.72 -0.98
CA MET A 243 -5.02 9.43 0.35
C MET A 243 -6.17 8.43 0.20
N ASN A 244 -5.99 7.25 0.74
CA ASN A 244 -7.02 6.22 0.73
C ASN A 244 -7.68 6.10 2.11
N LEU A 245 -8.97 5.81 2.13
CA LEU A 245 -9.70 5.36 3.31
C LEU A 245 -9.70 3.83 3.30
N ASP A 246 -8.78 3.22 4.05
CA ASP A 246 -8.59 1.77 4.07
C ASP A 246 -9.71 1.05 4.83
N GLY A 247 -10.33 1.72 5.78
CA GLY A 247 -11.42 1.19 6.58
C GLY A 247 -11.99 2.21 7.55
N ILE A 248 -13.21 1.95 7.97
CA ILE A 248 -13.93 2.70 9.01
C ILE A 248 -14.67 1.70 9.89
N TRP A 249 -14.61 1.85 11.19
CA TRP A 249 -15.24 0.93 12.14
C TRP A 249 -15.70 1.62 13.42
N GLY A 250 -16.63 0.98 14.10
CA GLY A 250 -17.26 1.39 15.37
C GLY A 250 -18.76 1.18 15.34
N GLY A 251 -19.38 1.10 16.50
CA GLY A 251 -20.79 0.79 16.64
C GLY A 251 -21.14 -0.64 16.18
N ASN A 252 -22.32 -0.85 15.62
CA ASN A 252 -22.77 -2.15 15.15
C ASN A 252 -22.25 -2.44 13.74
N MET A 253 -21.31 -3.38 13.62
CA MET A 253 -20.69 -3.79 12.36
C MET A 253 -21.25 -5.12 11.81
N TYR A 254 -22.26 -5.69 12.44
CA TYR A 254 -22.87 -6.95 11.99
C TYR A 254 -23.96 -6.67 10.96
N ALA A 255 -23.97 -7.43 9.87
CA ALA A 255 -25.05 -7.38 8.89
C ALA A 255 -26.31 -8.05 9.45
N GLY A 256 -27.46 -7.45 9.21
CA GLY A 256 -28.76 -7.95 9.68
C GLY A 256 -29.03 -7.65 11.16
N GLY A 257 -30.25 -7.97 11.59
CA GLY A 257 -30.71 -7.70 12.96
C GLY A 257 -31.05 -6.24 13.25
N ALA A 258 -31.67 -5.98 14.41
CA ALA A 258 -32.15 -4.66 14.83
C ALA A 258 -31.22 -4.01 15.87
N GLY A 259 -29.93 -3.97 15.61
CA GLY A 259 -28.96 -3.36 16.52
C GLY A 259 -28.93 -1.83 16.44
N ALA A 260 -29.93 -1.16 17.00
CA ALA A 260 -30.00 0.30 17.04
C ALA A 260 -28.99 0.88 18.03
N ILE A 261 -27.81 1.26 17.55
CA ILE A 261 -26.71 1.78 18.36
C ILE A 261 -26.38 3.22 17.95
N LEU A 262 -26.17 4.07 18.93
CA LEU A 262 -25.49 5.34 18.80
C LEU A 262 -24.08 5.19 19.38
N PRO A 263 -23.05 5.09 18.51
CA PRO A 263 -21.71 4.74 18.94
C PRO A 263 -21.04 5.86 19.74
N ASN A 264 -20.22 5.48 20.73
CA ASN A 264 -19.43 6.41 21.51
C ASN A 264 -18.14 6.84 20.80
N LYS A 265 -17.66 6.03 19.85
CA LYS A 265 -16.49 6.35 19.03
C LYS A 265 -16.54 5.69 17.64
N ILE A 266 -15.91 6.34 16.68
CA ILE A 266 -15.65 5.84 15.34
C ILE A 266 -14.17 6.06 15.03
N THR A 267 -13.55 5.05 14.42
CA THR A 267 -12.17 5.14 13.94
C THR A 267 -12.12 4.87 12.44
N SER A 268 -11.31 5.61 11.72
CA SER A 268 -10.97 5.36 10.33
C SER A 268 -9.46 5.20 10.16
N LYS A 269 -9.07 4.38 9.19
CA LYS A 269 -7.67 4.15 8.83
C LYS A 269 -7.42 4.66 7.43
N HIS A 270 -6.33 5.40 7.29
CA HIS A 270 -5.91 6.02 6.04
C HIS A 270 -4.49 5.64 5.70
N ASN A 271 -4.19 5.48 4.41
CA ASN A 271 -2.83 5.52 3.92
C ASN A 271 -2.64 6.68 2.95
N PHE A 272 -1.49 7.30 3.07
CA PHE A 272 -1.03 8.34 2.16
C PHE A 272 0.13 7.79 1.35
N ARG A 273 0.04 7.92 0.02
CA ARG A 273 1.14 7.64 -0.89
C ARG A 273 1.69 8.96 -1.38
N TYR A 274 3.00 9.12 -1.31
CA TYR A 274 3.65 10.39 -1.57
C TYR A 274 4.97 10.25 -2.33
N LEU A 275 5.38 11.32 -2.99
CA LEU A 275 6.52 11.36 -3.89
C LEU A 275 7.83 11.66 -3.14
N PRO A 276 9.02 11.44 -3.78
CA PRO A 276 10.32 11.44 -3.09
C PRO A 276 10.70 12.72 -2.32
N LYS A 277 10.20 13.88 -2.70
CA LYS A 277 10.51 15.14 -1.99
C LYS A 277 9.47 15.51 -0.91
N GLN A 278 8.44 14.71 -0.78
CA GLN A 278 7.48 14.86 0.31
C GLN A 278 7.94 14.04 1.53
N ASP A 279 7.46 14.42 2.69
CA ASP A 279 7.78 13.76 3.96
C ASP A 279 6.50 13.32 4.69
N GLY A 280 6.43 12.05 5.10
CA GLY A 280 5.24 11.48 5.73
C GLY A 280 4.90 12.13 7.08
N MET A 281 5.91 12.58 7.84
CA MET A 281 5.68 13.29 9.10
C MET A 281 5.17 14.70 8.85
N ASP A 282 5.62 15.34 7.76
CA ASP A 282 5.08 16.62 7.34
C ASP A 282 3.61 16.51 6.91
N ILE A 283 3.26 15.49 6.14
CA ILE A 283 1.89 15.18 5.76
C ILE A 283 1.01 14.99 7.01
N THR A 284 1.50 14.27 8.01
CA THR A 284 0.77 14.05 9.27
C THR A 284 0.55 15.36 10.03
N ARG A 285 1.56 16.25 10.09
CA ARG A 285 1.42 17.59 10.68
C ARG A 285 0.39 18.46 9.94
N LYS A 286 0.43 18.44 8.60
CA LYS A 286 -0.52 19.17 7.75
C LYS A 286 -1.94 18.64 7.92
N LEU A 287 -2.13 17.32 8.02
CA LEU A 287 -3.41 16.72 8.35
C LEU A 287 -3.93 17.20 9.70
N ARG A 288 -3.10 17.20 10.75
CA ARG A 288 -3.49 17.71 12.06
C ARG A 288 -3.91 19.18 11.99
N ALA A 289 -3.12 20.01 11.33
CA ALA A 289 -3.42 21.44 11.16
C ALA A 289 -4.74 21.66 10.38
N HIS A 290 -4.99 20.85 9.36
CA HIS A 290 -6.25 20.88 8.61
C HIS A 290 -7.45 20.54 9.50
N LEU A 291 -7.36 19.47 10.28
CA LEU A 291 -8.43 19.08 11.21
C LEU A 291 -8.69 20.18 12.25
N ASP A 292 -7.65 20.78 12.79
CA ASP A 292 -7.77 21.89 13.76
C ASP A 292 -8.43 23.12 13.14
N LYS A 293 -8.03 23.50 11.93
CA LYS A 293 -8.62 24.60 11.16
C LYS A 293 -10.12 24.42 10.90
N HIS A 294 -10.55 23.19 10.70
CA HIS A 294 -11.95 22.84 10.44
C HIS A 294 -12.77 22.54 11.69
N GLY A 295 -12.22 22.77 12.90
CA GLY A 295 -12.95 22.64 14.15
C GLY A 295 -12.98 21.21 14.72
N TYR A 296 -11.98 20.38 14.37
CA TYR A 296 -11.84 18.99 14.80
C TYR A 296 -10.62 18.76 15.70
N GLN A 297 -10.33 19.71 16.62
CA GLN A 297 -9.23 19.64 17.58
C GLN A 297 -9.35 18.45 18.55
N ASP A 298 -10.57 18.02 18.80
CA ASP A 298 -10.92 16.87 19.66
C ASP A 298 -10.65 15.50 19.04
N VAL A 299 -10.37 15.44 17.74
CA VAL A 299 -10.11 14.20 17.03
C VAL A 299 -8.70 13.72 17.30
N GLU A 300 -8.56 12.43 17.63
CA GLU A 300 -7.28 11.79 17.93
C GLU A 300 -6.67 11.18 16.65
N MET A 301 -5.37 11.29 16.55
CA MET A 301 -4.60 10.70 15.44
C MET A 301 -3.49 9.81 15.99
#